data_b29a1090a9096b4a90df856b0466ea47
#
_entry.id   b29a1090a9096b4a90df856b0466ea47
#
_cell.length_a   1.000
_cell.length_b   1.000
_cell.length_c   1.000
_cell.angle_alpha   90.00
_cell.angle_beta   90.00
_cell.angle_gamma   90.00
#
_symmetry.space_group_name_H-M   'P 1'
#
loop_
_entity.id
_entity.type
_entity.pdbx_description
1 polymer ?
#
loop_
_entity_poly.entity_id
_entity_poly.type
_entity_poly.pdbx_seq_one_letter_code
_entity_poly.pdbx_strand_id
1 'polypeptide(L)'
;MNLRRAATLVAAVCLSLVAAAAWAAPERMAIYMTVAGPLEVIRDGGSSSITLNGRPIHQAPGAALTAQSYMSVGEPNDGFDALLLRHGVGNAECPITYDLVTVGADKNYVVVPGINKCSRLVNINVDGDKLLLVTEKQNGRTEIIEYNDKQRRSGKP
;
A
#
# COMPACT_ATOMS: atom_id res chain seq x y z
N MET A 1 47.75 29.08 -62.87
CA MET A 1 48.01 27.98 -61.91
C MET A 1 46.99 28.14 -60.77
N ASN A 2 45.83 27.42 -60.86
CA ASN A 2 44.69 27.65 -60.00
C ASN A 2 44.58 26.51 -58.98
N LEU A 3 44.88 26.82 -57.74
CA LEU A 3 44.61 25.91 -56.60
C LEU A 3 43.12 26.01 -56.20
N ARG A 4 42.34 25.01 -56.54
CA ARG A 4 40.98 24.85 -56.00
C ARG A 4 41.07 24.25 -54.60
N ARG A 5 40.72 25.04 -53.60
CA ARG A 5 40.51 24.55 -52.23
C ARG A 5 39.19 23.79 -52.17
N ALA A 6 39.28 22.50 -51.95
CA ALA A 6 38.13 21.68 -51.63
C ALA A 6 37.79 21.90 -50.12
N ALA A 7 36.64 22.51 -49.83
CA ALA A 7 36.10 22.62 -48.50
C ALA A 7 35.32 21.32 -48.21
N THR A 8 35.87 20.49 -47.33
CA THR A 8 35.19 19.32 -46.84
C THR A 8 34.23 19.70 -45.72
N LEU A 9 32.94 19.71 -45.98
CA LEU A 9 31.88 19.90 -44.99
C LEU A 9 31.75 18.58 -44.22
N VAL A 10 32.23 18.56 -42.98
CA VAL A 10 31.95 17.50 -42.02
C VAL A 10 30.60 17.80 -41.38
N ALA A 11 29.57 17.12 -41.86
CA ALA A 11 28.26 17.14 -41.21
C ALA A 11 28.33 16.26 -39.96
N ALA A 12 28.45 16.91 -38.79
CA ALA A 12 28.31 16.28 -37.51
C ALA A 12 26.82 15.93 -37.30
N VAL A 13 26.43 14.68 -37.50
CA VAL A 13 25.12 14.18 -37.11
C VAL A 13 25.15 13.94 -35.62
N CYS A 14 24.65 14.92 -34.85
CA CYS A 14 24.33 14.73 -33.46
C CYS A 14 23.13 13.80 -33.37
N LEU A 15 23.39 12.49 -33.22
CA LEU A 15 22.36 11.55 -32.74
C LEU A 15 22.06 11.91 -31.27
N SER A 16 21.04 12.71 -31.06
CA SER A 16 20.40 12.86 -29.74
C SER A 16 19.72 11.52 -29.40
N LEU A 17 20.42 10.69 -28.62
CA LEU A 17 19.81 9.58 -27.89
C LEU A 17 18.84 10.20 -26.88
N VAL A 18 17.58 10.33 -27.27
CA VAL A 18 16.48 10.52 -26.32
C VAL A 18 16.36 9.17 -25.61
N ALA A 19 17.02 9.06 -24.46
CA ALA A 19 16.75 7.97 -23.52
C ALA A 19 15.28 8.15 -23.07
N ALA A 20 14.36 7.47 -23.76
CA ALA A 20 13.01 7.28 -23.27
C ALA A 20 13.16 6.56 -21.93
N ALA A 21 13.05 7.28 -20.83
CA ALA A 21 12.87 6.68 -19.52
C ALA A 21 11.63 5.80 -19.65
N ALA A 22 11.83 4.49 -19.81
CA ALA A 22 10.75 3.53 -19.78
C ALA A 22 10.16 3.62 -18.37
N TRP A 23 9.09 4.35 -18.22
CA TRP A 23 8.30 4.37 -17.01
C TRP A 23 7.73 2.96 -16.88
N ALA A 24 8.21 2.24 -15.87
CA ALA A 24 7.68 0.92 -15.59
C ALA A 24 6.17 1.08 -15.36
N ALA A 25 5.39 0.29 -16.09
CA ALA A 25 3.94 0.29 -15.90
C ALA A 25 3.61 -0.09 -14.45
N PRO A 26 2.55 0.47 -13.86
CA PRO A 26 2.11 0.10 -12.53
C PRO A 26 1.94 -1.42 -12.42
N GLU A 27 2.53 -2.01 -11.39
CA GLU A 27 2.49 -3.45 -11.13
C GLU A 27 1.43 -3.77 -10.10
N ARG A 28 0.52 -4.67 -10.44
CA ARG A 28 -0.47 -5.19 -9.50
C ARG A 28 0.19 -6.27 -8.64
N MET A 29 0.32 -5.98 -7.33
CA MET A 29 0.97 -6.86 -6.37
C MET A 29 0.02 -7.90 -5.78
N ALA A 30 -1.23 -7.51 -5.54
CA ALA A 30 -2.26 -8.39 -4.97
C ALA A 30 -3.67 -7.89 -5.33
N ILE A 31 -4.61 -8.84 -5.33
CA ILE A 31 -6.05 -8.61 -5.48
C ILE A 31 -6.79 -9.37 -4.38
N TYR A 32 -7.75 -8.72 -3.74
CA TYR A 32 -8.66 -9.30 -2.75
C TYR A 32 -10.10 -8.96 -3.15
N MET A 33 -10.97 -9.97 -3.14
CA MET A 33 -12.37 -9.75 -3.47
C MET A 33 -13.12 -9.41 -2.19
N THR A 34 -13.61 -8.18 -2.11
CA THR A 34 -14.44 -7.71 -1.00
C THR A 34 -15.90 -7.61 -1.42
N VAL A 35 -16.78 -7.40 -0.45
CA VAL A 35 -18.22 -7.20 -0.71
C VAL A 35 -18.48 -5.95 -1.57
N ALA A 36 -17.56 -4.98 -1.61
CA ALA A 36 -17.67 -3.79 -2.44
C ALA A 36 -16.95 -3.92 -3.79
N GLY A 37 -16.31 -5.07 -4.07
CA GLY A 37 -15.55 -5.33 -5.29
C GLY A 37 -14.06 -5.52 -5.05
N PRO A 38 -13.23 -5.53 -6.11
CA PRO A 38 -11.81 -5.81 -6.00
C PRO A 38 -11.06 -4.69 -5.25
N LEU A 39 -10.32 -5.12 -4.23
CA LEU A 39 -9.34 -4.32 -3.49
C LEU A 39 -7.95 -4.71 -3.99
N GLU A 40 -7.21 -3.79 -4.58
CA GLU A 40 -5.95 -4.07 -5.24
C GLU A 40 -4.81 -3.30 -4.59
N VAL A 41 -3.67 -3.96 -4.45
CA VAL A 41 -2.39 -3.35 -4.07
C VAL A 41 -1.58 -3.13 -5.34
N ILE A 42 -1.27 -1.90 -5.64
CA ILE A 42 -0.57 -1.49 -6.87
C ILE A 42 0.74 -0.81 -6.47
N ARG A 43 1.83 -1.21 -7.15
CA ARG A 43 3.13 -0.54 -7.06
C ARG A 43 3.37 0.26 -8.33
N ASP A 44 3.76 1.52 -8.16
CA ASP A 44 4.18 2.39 -9.25
C ASP A 44 5.50 3.09 -8.88
N GLY A 45 6.59 2.59 -9.45
CA GLY A 45 7.93 3.04 -9.09
C GLY A 45 8.23 2.86 -7.60
N GLY A 46 8.55 3.96 -6.89
CA GLY A 46 8.84 3.97 -5.45
C GLY A 46 7.62 4.13 -4.55
N SER A 47 6.41 4.18 -5.11
CA SER A 47 5.17 4.40 -4.37
C SER A 47 4.28 3.18 -4.43
N SER A 48 3.41 3.02 -3.44
CA SER A 48 2.36 2.01 -3.47
C SER A 48 1.00 2.67 -3.23
N SER A 49 -0.03 2.15 -3.87
CA SER A 49 -1.40 2.59 -3.71
C SER A 49 -2.34 1.40 -3.53
N ILE A 50 -3.45 1.68 -2.87
CA ILE A 50 -4.56 0.75 -2.72
C ILE A 50 -5.72 1.31 -3.52
N THR A 51 -6.33 0.48 -4.35
CA THR A 51 -7.54 0.84 -5.09
C THR A 51 -8.70 -0.06 -4.70
N LEU A 52 -9.89 0.49 -4.68
CA LEU A 52 -11.16 -0.24 -4.55
C LEU A 52 -11.98 0.01 -5.82
N ASN A 53 -12.31 -1.05 -6.56
CA ASN A 53 -12.95 -0.93 -7.88
C ASN A 53 -12.18 0.00 -8.83
N GLY A 54 -10.84 -0.06 -8.83
CA GLY A 54 -9.97 0.79 -9.64
C GLY A 54 -9.86 2.25 -9.18
N ARG A 55 -10.54 2.66 -8.10
CA ARG A 55 -10.43 4.01 -7.53
C ARG A 55 -9.39 4.02 -6.41
N PRO A 56 -8.40 4.92 -6.44
CA PRO A 56 -7.44 5.06 -5.35
C PRO A 56 -8.14 5.42 -4.04
N ILE A 57 -7.85 4.68 -2.98
CA ILE A 57 -8.41 4.91 -1.63
C ILE A 57 -7.31 5.17 -0.59
N HIS A 58 -6.08 4.76 -0.88
CA HIS A 58 -4.92 4.98 -0.01
C HIS A 58 -3.64 5.03 -0.83
N GLN A 59 -2.70 5.86 -0.40
CA GLN A 59 -1.37 5.96 -1.01
C GLN A 59 -0.30 6.04 0.08
N ALA A 60 0.83 5.39 -0.18
CA ALA A 60 2.04 5.50 0.64
C ALA A 60 3.20 6.00 -0.24
N PRO A 61 3.37 7.32 -0.39
CA PRO A 61 4.44 7.90 -1.18
C PRO A 61 5.81 7.51 -0.61
N GLY A 62 6.72 7.07 -1.49
CA GLY A 62 8.07 6.69 -1.10
C GLY A 62 8.18 5.44 -0.23
N ALA A 63 7.08 4.68 -0.07
CA ALA A 63 7.07 3.45 0.71
C ALA A 63 6.46 2.29 -0.10
N ALA A 64 7.09 1.13 0.00
CA ALA A 64 6.51 -0.10 -0.49
C ALA A 64 5.50 -0.63 0.54
N LEU A 65 4.23 -0.73 0.14
CA LEU A 65 3.22 -1.44 0.92
C LEU A 65 3.27 -2.92 0.57
N THR A 66 3.27 -3.76 1.59
CA THR A 66 3.18 -5.21 1.42
C THR A 66 1.94 -5.70 2.15
N ALA A 67 1.08 -6.43 1.44
CA ALA A 67 -0.06 -7.09 2.04
C ALA A 67 0.45 -8.15 3.03
N GLN A 68 0.11 -7.98 4.29
CA GLN A 68 0.52 -8.86 5.38
C GLN A 68 -0.53 -9.92 5.68
N SER A 69 -1.79 -9.51 5.68
CA SER A 69 -2.91 -10.41 5.96
C SER A 69 -4.20 -9.84 5.38
N TYR A 70 -5.09 -10.73 4.93
CA TYR A 70 -6.45 -10.40 4.52
C TYR A 70 -7.42 -11.38 5.21
N MET A 71 -8.52 -10.86 5.75
CA MET A 71 -9.50 -11.66 6.46
C MET A 71 -10.87 -11.00 6.44
N SER A 72 -11.91 -11.82 6.53
CA SER A 72 -13.29 -11.37 6.74
C SER A 72 -13.61 -11.48 8.23
N VAL A 73 -14.27 -10.46 8.77
CA VAL A 73 -14.59 -10.29 10.19
C VAL A 73 -16.09 -10.14 10.33
N GLY A 74 -16.70 -10.94 11.20
CA GLY A 74 -18.15 -10.96 11.42
C GLY A 74 -18.93 -11.73 10.35
N GLU A 75 -20.24 -11.53 10.35
CA GLU A 75 -21.14 -12.19 9.42
C GLU A 75 -21.13 -11.52 8.03
N PRO A 76 -21.43 -12.24 6.94
CA PRO A 76 -21.34 -11.72 5.57
C PRO A 76 -22.15 -10.45 5.31
N ASN A 77 -23.25 -10.24 6.03
CA ASN A 77 -24.16 -9.10 5.83
C ASN A 77 -23.95 -7.96 6.83
N ASP A 78 -23.14 -8.16 7.86
CA ASP A 78 -22.93 -7.16 8.93
C ASP A 78 -21.46 -7.06 9.37
N GLY A 79 -20.59 -7.72 8.64
CA GLY A 79 -19.16 -7.72 8.90
C GLY A 79 -18.38 -6.75 8.00
N PHE A 80 -17.08 -6.95 7.98
CA PHE A 80 -16.17 -6.22 7.11
C PHE A 80 -14.99 -7.08 6.68
N ASP A 81 -14.45 -6.77 5.52
CA ASP A 81 -13.16 -7.29 5.06
C ASP A 81 -12.04 -6.41 5.56
N ALA A 82 -10.95 -7.00 6.00
CA ALA A 82 -9.79 -6.32 6.56
C ALA A 82 -8.51 -6.71 5.81
N LEU A 83 -7.79 -5.74 5.28
CA LEU A 83 -6.47 -5.89 4.69
C LEU A 83 -5.45 -5.16 5.55
N LEU A 84 -4.53 -5.90 6.14
CA LEU A 84 -3.41 -5.34 6.87
C LEU A 84 -2.21 -5.17 5.94
N LEU A 85 -1.68 -3.96 5.88
CA LEU A 85 -0.57 -3.56 5.03
C LEU A 85 0.62 -3.18 5.89
N ARG A 86 1.77 -3.74 5.59
CA ARG A 86 3.04 -3.35 6.21
C ARG A 86 3.75 -2.32 5.35
N HIS A 87 4.25 -1.25 5.96
CA HIS A 87 5.17 -0.32 5.31
C HIS A 87 6.57 -0.93 5.19
N GLY A 88 7.21 -0.74 4.05
CA GLY A 88 8.53 -1.32 3.78
C GLY A 88 9.68 -0.69 4.55
N VAL A 89 9.54 0.57 4.97
CA VAL A 89 10.60 1.31 5.66
C VAL A 89 9.98 2.09 6.81
N GLY A 90 10.42 1.75 8.03
CA GLY A 90 10.18 2.57 9.21
C GLY A 90 11.34 3.53 9.49
N ASN A 91 11.26 4.26 10.56
CA ASN A 91 12.37 5.07 11.10
C ASN A 91 12.89 4.44 12.42
N ALA A 92 13.91 5.07 13.02
CA ALA A 92 14.52 4.55 14.25
C ALA A 92 13.54 4.45 15.42
N GLU A 93 12.54 5.35 15.47
CA GLU A 93 11.53 5.38 16.53
C GLU A 93 10.37 4.43 16.24
N CYS A 94 10.05 4.26 14.95
CA CYS A 94 8.96 3.43 14.49
C CYS A 94 9.43 2.52 13.33
N PRO A 95 10.17 1.44 13.62
CA PRO A 95 10.79 0.61 12.57
C PRO A 95 9.78 -0.18 11.75
N ILE A 96 8.58 -0.40 12.30
CA ILE A 96 7.52 -1.15 11.63
C ILE A 96 6.19 -0.41 11.80
N THR A 97 5.55 -0.10 10.68
CA THR A 97 4.22 0.51 10.65
C THR A 97 3.29 -0.37 9.84
N TYR A 98 2.05 -0.51 10.33
CA TYR A 98 0.98 -1.20 9.63
C TYR A 98 -0.20 -0.26 9.43
N ASP A 99 -0.78 -0.28 8.23
CA ASP A 99 -2.05 0.36 7.93
C ASP A 99 -3.12 -0.72 7.83
N LEU A 100 -4.29 -0.43 8.35
CA LEU A 100 -5.46 -1.29 8.21
C LEU A 100 -6.44 -0.65 7.22
N VAL A 101 -6.75 -1.36 6.14
CA VAL A 101 -7.81 -1.01 5.21
C VAL A 101 -8.99 -1.93 5.45
N THR A 102 -10.15 -1.39 5.70
CA THR A 102 -11.37 -2.16 5.90
C THR A 102 -12.45 -1.78 4.92
N VAL A 103 -13.22 -2.77 4.47
CA VAL A 103 -14.37 -2.61 3.57
C VAL A 103 -15.58 -3.28 4.21
N GLY A 104 -16.58 -2.50 4.60
CA GLY A 104 -17.75 -3.02 5.29
C GLY A 104 -18.82 -3.57 4.35
N ALA A 105 -19.76 -4.32 4.90
CA ALA A 105 -20.95 -4.79 4.20
C ALA A 105 -21.79 -3.63 3.63
N ASP A 106 -21.70 -2.45 4.22
CA ASP A 106 -22.25 -1.19 3.72
C ASP A 106 -21.52 -0.62 2.50
N LYS A 107 -20.49 -1.34 1.98
CA LYS A 107 -19.61 -0.97 0.86
C LYS A 107 -18.77 0.30 1.11
N ASN A 108 -18.76 0.83 2.31
CA ASN A 108 -17.88 1.91 2.71
C ASN A 108 -16.52 1.33 3.14
N TYR A 109 -15.46 2.08 2.87
CA TYR A 109 -14.13 1.73 3.32
C TYR A 109 -13.63 2.71 4.39
N VAL A 110 -12.71 2.23 5.21
CA VAL A 110 -11.95 3.04 6.17
C VAL A 110 -10.49 2.64 6.11
N VAL A 111 -9.61 3.62 6.16
CA VAL A 111 -8.17 3.43 6.27
C VAL A 111 -7.73 3.94 7.63
N VAL A 112 -7.08 3.07 8.40
CA VAL A 112 -6.49 3.40 9.71
C VAL A 112 -4.98 3.31 9.59
N PRO A 113 -4.29 4.44 9.37
CA PRO A 113 -2.84 4.44 9.27
C PRO A 113 -2.20 4.20 10.64
N GLY A 114 -1.09 3.45 10.66
CA GLY A 114 -0.30 3.23 11.86
C GLY A 114 -1.04 2.52 12.98
N ILE A 115 -1.94 1.59 12.67
CA ILE A 115 -2.80 0.93 13.68
C ILE A 115 -2.00 0.24 14.80
N ASN A 116 -0.79 -0.20 14.52
CA ASN A 116 0.07 -0.87 15.50
C ASN A 116 0.82 0.09 16.44
N LYS A 117 0.67 1.41 16.28
CA LYS A 117 1.36 2.41 17.10
C LYS A 117 2.86 2.11 17.29
N CYS A 118 3.54 1.74 16.21
CA CYS A 118 4.97 1.35 16.17
C CYS A 118 5.32 0.06 16.94
N SER A 119 4.33 -0.71 17.39
CA SER A 119 4.55 -2.00 18.03
C SER A 119 4.71 -3.10 16.98
N ARG A 120 5.50 -4.13 17.28
CA ARG A 120 5.65 -5.29 16.39
C ARG A 120 4.37 -6.13 16.42
N LEU A 121 3.82 -6.46 15.25
CA LEU A 121 2.71 -7.41 15.16
C LEU A 121 3.22 -8.82 15.47
N VAL A 122 2.64 -9.47 16.46
CA VAL A 122 2.95 -10.84 16.87
C VAL A 122 1.94 -11.81 16.29
N ASN A 123 0.66 -11.45 16.33
CA ASN A 123 -0.42 -12.28 15.83
C ASN A 123 -1.61 -11.44 15.38
N ILE A 124 -2.46 -12.02 14.55
CA ILE A 124 -3.72 -11.44 14.12
C ILE A 124 -4.78 -12.55 14.11
N ASN A 125 -5.91 -12.28 14.75
CA ASN A 125 -7.02 -13.23 14.88
C ASN A 125 -8.35 -12.53 14.61
N VAL A 126 -9.35 -13.34 14.27
CA VAL A 126 -10.75 -12.92 14.22
C VAL A 126 -11.48 -13.64 15.35
N ASP A 127 -12.21 -12.87 16.16
CA ASP A 127 -13.07 -13.37 17.23
C ASP A 127 -14.47 -12.78 17.08
N GLY A 128 -15.36 -13.55 16.46
CA GLY A 128 -16.70 -13.10 16.10
C GLY A 128 -16.68 -11.90 15.16
N ASP A 129 -17.17 -10.76 15.65
CA ASP A 129 -17.23 -9.48 14.94
C ASP A 129 -16.01 -8.56 15.16
N LYS A 130 -14.94 -9.11 15.75
CA LYS A 130 -13.73 -8.37 16.12
C LYS A 130 -12.49 -8.90 15.41
N LEU A 131 -11.68 -7.95 14.97
CA LEU A 131 -10.30 -8.17 14.58
C LEU A 131 -9.40 -7.90 15.77
N LEU A 132 -8.57 -8.87 16.14
CA LEU A 132 -7.64 -8.80 17.26
C LEU A 132 -6.21 -8.74 16.72
N LEU A 133 -5.53 -7.62 16.93
CA LEU A 133 -4.12 -7.43 16.60
C LEU A 133 -3.31 -7.58 17.89
N VAL A 134 -2.55 -8.66 18.01
CA VAL A 134 -1.63 -8.86 19.13
C VAL A 134 -0.30 -8.22 18.77
N THR A 135 0.09 -7.19 19.51
CA THR A 135 1.31 -6.44 19.27
C THR A 135 2.25 -6.50 20.46
N GLU A 136 3.53 -6.35 20.21
CA GLU A 136 4.58 -6.29 21.24
C GLU A 136 5.31 -4.96 21.14
N LYS A 137 5.31 -4.21 22.24
CA LYS A 137 6.05 -2.95 22.37
C LYS A 137 7.56 -3.21 22.48
N GLN A 138 8.38 -2.19 22.26
CA GLN A 138 9.84 -2.27 22.38
C GLN A 138 10.32 -2.75 23.76
N ASN A 139 9.53 -2.55 24.81
CA ASN A 139 9.82 -3.02 26.17
C ASN A 139 9.36 -4.47 26.45
N GLY A 140 8.96 -5.21 25.41
CA GLY A 140 8.50 -6.60 25.51
C GLY A 140 7.08 -6.79 26.03
N ARG A 141 6.34 -5.70 26.29
CA ARG A 141 4.93 -5.79 26.76
C ARG A 141 4.02 -6.06 25.58
N THR A 142 3.17 -7.07 25.73
CA THR A 142 2.12 -7.39 24.76
C THR A 142 0.90 -6.50 24.97
N GLU A 143 0.31 -6.05 23.87
CA GLU A 143 -0.95 -5.30 23.83
C GLU A 143 -1.87 -5.93 22.78
N ILE A 144 -3.15 -5.99 23.07
CA ILE A 144 -4.18 -6.42 22.11
C ILE A 144 -4.93 -5.17 21.68
N ILE A 145 -4.93 -4.93 20.37
CA ILE A 145 -5.74 -3.89 19.74
C ILE A 145 -6.98 -4.58 19.19
N GLU A 146 -8.14 -4.26 19.72
CA GLU A 146 -9.42 -4.72 19.20
C GLU A 146 -9.93 -3.71 18.17
N TYR A 147 -10.46 -4.21 17.06
CA TYR A 147 -11.08 -3.41 16.02
C TYR A 147 -12.36 -4.09 15.55
N ASN A 148 -13.47 -3.37 15.56
CA ASN A 148 -14.79 -3.87 15.20
C ASN A 148 -15.53 -2.90 14.26
N ASP A 149 -16.71 -3.29 13.77
CA ASP A 149 -17.48 -2.46 12.85
C ASP A 149 -17.88 -1.08 13.44
N LYS A 150 -18.11 -1.00 14.76
CA LYS A 150 -18.39 0.29 15.41
C LYS A 150 -17.20 1.24 15.33
N GLN A 151 -15.99 0.73 15.56
CA GLN A 151 -14.75 1.51 15.43
C GLN A 151 -14.52 1.87 13.97
N ARG A 152 -14.74 0.92 13.04
CA ARG A 152 -14.69 1.15 11.60
C ARG A 152 -15.58 2.34 11.19
N ARG A 153 -16.86 2.32 11.55
CA ARG A 153 -17.81 3.38 11.20
C ARG A 153 -17.48 4.72 11.86
N SER A 154 -16.83 4.72 13.00
CA SER A 154 -16.39 5.97 13.68
C SER A 154 -15.09 6.54 13.12
N GLY A 155 -14.36 5.80 12.27
CA GLY A 155 -13.03 6.15 11.76
C GLY A 155 -11.96 6.23 12.84
N LYS A 156 -12.18 5.60 14.00
CA LYS A 156 -11.26 5.60 15.15
C LYS A 156 -10.73 4.19 15.38
N PRO A 157 -9.42 4.05 15.62
CA PRO A 157 -8.84 2.80 16.09
C PRO A 157 -9.17 2.51 17.54
#